data_86dd0aab10cb7a3b875ff46c086773e9
#
_entry.id   86dd0aab10cb7a3b875ff46c086773e9
#
_cell.length_a   1.000
_cell.length_b   1.000
_cell.length_c   1.000
_cell.angle_alpha   90.00
_cell.angle_beta   90.00
_cell.angle_gamma   90.00
#
_symmetry.space_group_name_H-M   'P 1'
#
loop_
_entity.id
_entity.type
_entity.pdbx_description
1 polymer ?
#
loop_
_entity_poly.entity_id
_entity_poly.type
_entity_poly.pdbx_seq_one_letter_code
_entity_poly.pdbx_strand_id
1 'polypeptide(L)'
;GTKVPFRPVFRAGLNYQLADYSFIRASFGQGYRNPSINEKYLRKDIGGVGVYPNLDIKPEKGFNAELGIKQGYKIGNFQGFVDVAGFYTQYKDMVEFQFGLFNNADYTMINSIGDAVRMLTDGQGFGIGAQFHNVSKAQIYGVEISTNGVYNFNKNTKLFYNLGYVYTEPRDADYQERNAVEGLYTDPLQMKEKSNTGKYLKYRPKHSF
;
A
#
# COMPACT_ATOMS: atom_id res chain seq x y z
N GLY A 1 17.86 -26.69 -5.79
CA GLY A 1 17.10 -26.10 -4.69
C GLY A 1 17.35 -24.62 -4.59
N THR A 2 16.31 -23.80 -4.74
CA THR A 2 16.38 -22.35 -4.56
C THR A 2 16.68 -22.05 -3.09
N LYS A 3 17.85 -21.48 -2.82
CA LYS A 3 18.21 -21.02 -1.47
C LYS A 3 17.27 -19.85 -1.12
N VAL A 4 16.45 -20.04 -0.09
CA VAL A 4 15.67 -18.92 0.48
C VAL A 4 16.68 -17.95 1.11
N PRO A 5 16.76 -16.68 0.67
CA PRO A 5 17.73 -15.74 1.24
C PRO A 5 17.38 -15.46 2.71
N PHE A 6 18.35 -15.60 3.60
CA PHE A 6 18.20 -15.17 4.97
C PHE A 6 18.13 -13.63 5.03
N ARG A 7 17.01 -13.09 5.54
CA ARG A 7 16.79 -11.65 5.68
C ARG A 7 16.30 -11.34 7.10
N PRO A 8 17.19 -10.93 7.99
CA PRO A 8 16.79 -10.53 9.33
C PRO A 8 15.93 -9.25 9.26
N VAL A 9 14.91 -9.18 10.11
CA VAL A 9 14.07 -8.00 10.30
C VAL A 9 14.15 -7.58 11.76
N PHE A 10 14.22 -6.28 11.98
CA PHE A 10 14.29 -5.68 13.30
C PHE A 10 12.93 -5.13 13.72
N ARG A 11 12.58 -5.31 15.00
CA ARG A 11 11.40 -4.72 15.63
C ARG A 11 11.75 -4.25 17.03
N ALA A 12 11.28 -3.06 17.38
CA ALA A 12 11.42 -2.49 18.73
C ALA A 12 10.14 -1.75 19.11
N GLY A 13 9.83 -1.76 20.40
CA GLY A 13 8.72 -1.00 20.96
C GLY A 13 9.10 -0.46 22.34
N LEU A 14 8.61 0.74 22.62
CA LEU A 14 8.73 1.41 23.88
C LEU A 14 7.34 1.85 24.35
N ASN A 15 7.03 1.59 25.61
CA ASN A 15 5.89 2.16 26.30
C ASN A 15 6.40 2.79 27.61
N TYR A 16 6.23 4.10 27.74
CA TYR A 16 6.70 4.86 28.88
C TYR A 16 5.53 5.56 29.56
N GLN A 17 5.37 5.32 30.86
CA GLN A 17 4.36 5.98 31.67
C GLN A 17 4.88 7.36 32.10
N LEU A 18 4.24 8.43 31.62
CA LEU A 18 4.58 9.82 31.96
C LEU A 18 3.99 10.24 33.31
N ALA A 19 2.76 9.82 33.56
CA ALA A 19 1.99 10.12 34.76
C ALA A 19 0.89 9.05 34.94
N ASP A 20 0.12 9.17 36.00
CA ASP A 20 -1.03 8.29 36.22
C ASP A 20 -1.97 8.35 35.00
N TYR A 21 -2.21 7.18 34.39
CA TYR A 21 -3.05 7.02 33.20
C TYR A 21 -2.56 7.75 31.93
N SER A 22 -1.29 8.21 31.90
CA SER A 22 -0.67 8.89 30.76
C SER A 22 0.52 8.10 30.26
N PHE A 23 0.51 7.73 28.98
CA PHE A 23 1.55 6.88 28.38
C PHE A 23 2.02 7.46 27.06
N ILE A 24 3.33 7.42 26.82
CA ILE A 24 3.91 7.57 25.48
C ILE A 24 4.28 6.19 24.97
N ARG A 25 3.93 5.91 23.74
CA ARG A 25 4.34 4.71 23.04
C ARG A 25 5.09 5.05 21.77
N ALA A 26 6.13 4.27 21.47
CA ALA A 26 6.84 4.34 20.22
C ALA A 26 7.07 2.93 19.71
N SER A 27 6.95 2.73 18.41
CA SER A 27 7.26 1.46 17.80
C SER A 27 8.00 1.64 16.48
N PHE A 28 8.85 0.68 16.16
CA PHE A 28 9.53 0.58 14.90
C PHE A 28 9.58 -0.88 14.46
N GLY A 29 9.29 -1.15 13.21
CA GLY A 29 9.33 -2.51 12.68
C GLY A 29 9.72 -2.54 11.21
N GLN A 30 10.60 -3.47 10.87
CA GLN A 30 10.94 -3.80 9.50
C GLN A 30 10.17 -5.03 9.05
N GLY A 31 9.95 -5.14 7.74
CA GLY A 31 9.34 -6.31 7.14
C GLY A 31 9.77 -6.48 5.69
N TYR A 32 9.60 -7.70 5.19
CA TYR A 32 9.65 -7.98 3.77
C TYR A 32 8.59 -9.02 3.40
N ARG A 33 8.16 -9.00 2.15
CA ARG A 33 7.23 -9.97 1.58
C ARG A 33 7.80 -10.50 0.27
N ASN A 34 7.92 -11.81 0.16
CA ASN A 34 8.22 -12.44 -1.12
C ASN A 34 6.97 -12.42 -2.00
N PRO A 35 7.12 -12.20 -3.31
CA PRO A 35 6.00 -12.36 -4.22
C PRO A 35 5.41 -13.76 -4.11
N SER A 36 4.10 -13.85 -4.19
CA SER A 36 3.38 -15.11 -4.23
C SER A 36 3.62 -15.83 -5.57
N ILE A 37 3.31 -17.11 -5.63
CA ILE A 37 3.35 -17.89 -6.87
C ILE A 37 2.45 -17.25 -7.93
N ASN A 38 1.27 -16.78 -7.53
CA ASN A 38 0.35 -16.13 -8.45
C ASN A 38 0.91 -14.82 -9.02
N GLU A 39 1.55 -13.99 -8.19
CA GLU A 39 2.16 -12.74 -8.66
C GLU A 39 3.27 -12.96 -9.68
N LYS A 40 4.00 -14.08 -9.57
CA LYS A 40 5.09 -14.42 -10.48
C LYS A 40 4.66 -15.19 -11.73
N TYR A 41 3.77 -16.15 -11.58
CA TYR A 41 3.56 -17.19 -12.58
C TYR A 41 2.12 -17.25 -13.12
N LEU A 42 1.19 -16.44 -12.58
CA LEU A 42 -0.19 -16.49 -13.03
C LEU A 42 -0.28 -16.07 -14.51
N ARG A 43 -0.75 -16.99 -15.33
CA ARG A 43 -1.21 -16.73 -16.69
C ARG A 43 -2.68 -17.10 -16.80
N LYS A 44 -3.52 -16.15 -17.16
CA LYS A 44 -4.96 -16.39 -17.34
C LYS A 44 -5.50 -15.43 -18.39
N ASP A 45 -6.42 -15.91 -19.21
CA ASP A 45 -7.25 -15.07 -20.06
C ASP A 45 -8.66 -14.97 -19.45
N ILE A 46 -9.20 -13.78 -19.39
CA ILE A 46 -10.53 -13.51 -18.85
C ILE A 46 -11.26 -12.66 -19.89
N GLY A 47 -11.93 -13.32 -20.84
CA GLY A 47 -12.73 -12.65 -21.85
C GLY A 47 -11.92 -11.74 -22.79
N GLY A 48 -10.72 -12.15 -23.17
CA GLY A 48 -9.81 -11.40 -24.06
C GLY A 48 -8.89 -10.41 -23.35
N VAL A 49 -8.97 -10.32 -22.00
CA VAL A 49 -8.02 -9.56 -21.18
C VAL A 49 -7.10 -10.56 -20.47
N GLY A 50 -5.80 -10.49 -20.77
CA GLY A 50 -4.81 -11.39 -20.20
C GLY A 50 -4.34 -10.98 -18.81
N VAL A 51 -4.05 -11.97 -17.95
CA VAL A 51 -3.14 -11.75 -16.80
C VAL A 51 -1.83 -12.42 -17.16
N TYR A 52 -0.75 -11.66 -17.13
CA TYR A 52 0.56 -12.09 -17.61
C TYR A 52 1.52 -12.31 -16.44
N PRO A 53 2.36 -13.37 -16.50
CA PRO A 53 3.36 -13.64 -15.48
C PRO A 53 4.51 -12.62 -15.54
N ASN A 54 5.10 -12.30 -14.37
CA ASN A 54 6.32 -11.50 -14.27
C ASN A 54 7.34 -12.22 -13.39
N LEU A 55 8.33 -12.83 -14.03
CA LEU A 55 9.36 -13.61 -13.34
C LEU A 55 10.39 -12.73 -12.62
N ASP A 56 10.51 -11.45 -13.02
CA ASP A 56 11.50 -10.50 -12.49
C ASP A 56 11.01 -9.74 -11.27
N ILE A 57 9.79 -10.02 -10.82
CA ILE A 57 9.20 -9.37 -9.64
C ILE A 57 10.06 -9.61 -8.38
N LYS A 58 10.43 -8.53 -7.72
CA LYS A 58 11.30 -8.51 -6.54
C LYS A 58 10.50 -8.57 -5.24
N PRO A 59 11.08 -9.07 -4.15
CA PRO A 59 10.46 -8.98 -2.84
C PRO A 59 10.28 -7.53 -2.38
N GLU A 60 9.10 -7.24 -1.86
CA GLU A 60 8.82 -5.97 -1.18
C GLU A 60 9.59 -5.89 0.13
N LYS A 61 10.01 -4.68 0.49
CA LYS A 61 10.65 -4.37 1.76
C LYS A 61 10.01 -3.12 2.33
N GLY A 62 9.96 -3.03 3.64
CA GLY A 62 9.44 -1.83 4.25
C GLY A 62 9.77 -1.72 5.72
N PHE A 63 9.44 -0.57 6.26
CA PHE A 63 9.42 -0.35 7.69
C PHE A 63 8.20 0.50 8.07
N ASN A 64 7.80 0.35 9.32
CA ASN A 64 6.80 1.17 9.98
C ASN A 64 7.44 1.81 11.21
N ALA A 65 7.13 3.08 11.44
CA ALA A 65 7.45 3.81 12.67
C ALA A 65 6.18 4.49 13.17
N GLU A 66 5.96 4.43 14.47
CA GLU A 66 4.79 5.00 15.13
C GLU A 66 5.18 5.67 16.44
N LEU A 67 4.56 6.82 16.71
CA LEU A 67 4.67 7.53 17.97
C LEU A 67 3.26 7.95 18.41
N GLY A 68 2.89 7.62 19.65
CA GLY A 68 1.56 7.91 20.17
C GLY A 68 1.54 8.28 21.63
N ILE A 69 0.44 8.91 22.02
CA ILE A 69 0.11 9.25 23.41
C ILE A 69 -1.25 8.62 23.73
N LYS A 70 -1.30 7.91 24.84
CA LYS A 70 -2.53 7.35 25.40
C LYS A 70 -2.80 8.02 26.74
N GLN A 71 -3.97 8.64 26.85
CA GLN A 71 -4.40 9.38 28.03
C GLN A 71 -5.69 8.81 28.59
N GLY A 72 -5.67 8.43 29.87
CA GLY A 72 -6.87 8.10 30.62
C GLY A 72 -7.69 9.34 30.96
N TYR A 73 -8.99 9.23 30.95
CA TYR A 73 -9.89 10.29 31.38
C TYR A 73 -11.05 9.76 32.24
N LYS A 74 -11.52 10.64 33.12
CA LYS A 74 -12.74 10.43 33.87
C LYS A 74 -13.48 11.78 33.97
N ILE A 75 -14.60 11.86 33.28
CA ILE A 75 -15.45 13.07 33.19
C ILE A 75 -16.89 12.67 33.55
N GLY A 76 -17.30 12.97 34.76
CA GLY A 76 -18.58 12.52 35.27
C GLY A 76 -18.72 10.99 35.24
N ASN A 77 -19.71 10.51 34.49
CA ASN A 77 -19.98 9.07 34.34
C ASN A 77 -19.17 8.42 33.19
N PHE A 78 -18.43 9.21 32.40
CA PHE A 78 -17.53 8.70 31.37
C PHE A 78 -16.16 8.43 31.95
N GLN A 79 -15.62 7.25 31.67
CA GLN A 79 -14.23 6.93 31.96
C GLN A 79 -13.66 6.04 30.85
N GLY A 80 -12.40 6.26 30.51
CA GLY A 80 -11.76 5.51 29.44
C GLY A 80 -10.39 6.05 29.08
N PHE A 81 -9.98 5.78 27.86
CA PHE A 81 -8.72 6.26 27.28
C PHE A 81 -8.98 6.89 25.92
N VAL A 82 -8.25 7.96 25.66
CA VAL A 82 -8.02 8.49 24.30
C VAL A 82 -6.60 8.11 23.91
N ASP A 83 -6.44 7.64 22.70
CA ASP A 83 -5.15 7.29 22.08
C ASP A 83 -5.01 8.08 20.78
N VAL A 84 -3.89 8.80 20.63
CA VAL A 84 -3.55 9.55 19.43
C VAL A 84 -2.16 9.12 19.01
N ALA A 85 -2.03 8.65 17.77
CA ALA A 85 -0.76 8.22 17.23
C ALA A 85 -0.53 8.77 15.81
N GLY A 86 0.71 9.20 15.55
CA GLY A 86 1.20 9.45 14.21
C GLY A 86 2.01 8.25 13.73
N PHE A 87 1.85 7.88 12.48
CA PHE A 87 2.59 6.77 11.89
C PHE A 87 3.19 7.12 10.54
N TYR A 88 4.28 6.45 10.21
CA TYR A 88 4.95 6.51 8.94
C TYR A 88 5.34 5.12 8.48
N THR A 89 4.89 4.73 7.31
CA THR A 89 5.23 3.45 6.68
C THR A 89 5.88 3.72 5.33
N GLN A 90 6.99 3.08 5.06
CA GLN A 90 7.66 3.12 3.76
C GLN A 90 7.81 1.72 3.21
N TYR A 91 7.42 1.56 1.93
CA TYR A 91 7.69 0.37 1.13
C TYR A 91 8.67 0.69 0.02
N LYS A 92 9.53 -0.26 -0.29
CA LYS A 92 10.38 -0.31 -1.49
C LYS A 92 10.02 -1.56 -2.28
N ASP A 93 10.08 -1.43 -3.59
CA ASP A 93 9.72 -2.54 -4.50
C ASP A 93 8.28 -3.05 -4.25
N MET A 94 7.34 -2.18 -3.85
CA MET A 94 5.95 -2.54 -3.62
C MET A 94 5.34 -3.15 -4.89
N VAL A 95 4.60 -4.23 -4.75
CA VAL A 95 3.99 -4.93 -5.89
C VAL A 95 2.61 -4.35 -6.16
N GLU A 96 2.40 -3.89 -7.38
CA GLU A 96 1.11 -3.41 -7.86
C GLU A 96 0.71 -4.08 -9.16
N PHE A 97 -0.59 -4.09 -9.43
CA PHE A 97 -1.18 -4.63 -10.63
C PHE A 97 -1.31 -3.53 -11.68
N GLN A 98 -0.61 -3.68 -12.81
CA GLN A 98 -0.58 -2.70 -13.89
C GLN A 98 -1.26 -3.23 -15.13
N PHE A 99 -2.14 -2.41 -15.72
CA PHE A 99 -2.77 -2.68 -17.00
C PHE A 99 -1.94 -2.11 -18.14
N GLY A 100 -1.89 -2.82 -19.26
CA GLY A 100 -1.14 -2.40 -20.43
C GLY A 100 -1.25 -3.36 -21.62
N LEU A 101 -0.37 -3.12 -22.59
CA LEU A 101 -0.13 -4.03 -23.71
C LEU A 101 1.09 -4.88 -23.41
N PHE A 102 1.01 -6.16 -23.69
CA PHE A 102 2.06 -7.13 -23.38
C PHE A 102 2.39 -7.97 -24.62
N ASN A 103 3.68 -8.22 -24.80
CA ASN A 103 4.16 -9.17 -25.79
C ASN A 103 3.70 -10.59 -25.42
N ASN A 104 3.11 -11.30 -26.38
CA ASN A 104 2.63 -12.66 -26.16
C ASN A 104 3.75 -13.71 -26.06
N ALA A 105 4.97 -13.39 -26.51
CA ALA A 105 6.09 -14.32 -26.52
C ALA A 105 6.84 -14.34 -25.16
N ASP A 106 7.14 -13.18 -24.60
CA ASP A 106 7.96 -13.02 -23.39
C ASP A 106 7.26 -12.30 -22.24
N TYR A 107 6.01 -11.85 -22.47
CA TYR A 107 5.18 -11.13 -21.51
C TYR A 107 5.73 -9.77 -21.03
N THR A 108 6.66 -9.21 -21.78
CA THR A 108 7.16 -7.86 -21.50
C THR A 108 6.09 -6.81 -21.79
N MET A 109 6.01 -5.79 -20.95
CA MET A 109 5.12 -4.65 -21.16
C MET A 109 5.63 -3.82 -22.35
N ILE A 110 4.73 -3.50 -23.27
CA ILE A 110 5.00 -2.65 -24.42
C ILE A 110 4.86 -1.19 -23.97
N ASN A 111 5.96 -0.48 -23.97
CA ASN A 111 6.01 0.89 -23.44
C ASN A 111 5.98 1.98 -24.52
N SER A 112 5.99 1.59 -25.80
CA SER A 112 5.95 2.55 -26.92
C SER A 112 5.18 2.03 -28.13
N ILE A 113 4.58 2.95 -28.94
CA ILE A 113 3.96 2.57 -30.24
C ILE A 113 5.05 2.01 -31.18
N GLY A 114 6.24 2.58 -31.12
CA GLY A 114 7.34 2.08 -31.95
C GLY A 114 7.62 0.60 -31.69
N ASP A 115 7.57 0.17 -30.42
CA ASP A 115 7.74 -1.22 -30.06
C ASP A 115 6.53 -2.06 -30.53
N ALA A 116 5.30 -1.57 -30.36
CA ALA A 116 4.11 -2.25 -30.85
C ALA A 116 4.12 -2.41 -32.39
N VAL A 117 4.49 -1.36 -33.12
CA VAL A 117 4.63 -1.42 -34.59
C VAL A 117 5.73 -2.39 -35.01
N ARG A 118 6.90 -2.34 -34.37
CA ARG A 118 7.99 -3.28 -34.64
C ARG A 118 7.57 -4.72 -34.44
N MET A 119 6.85 -4.99 -33.36
CA MET A 119 6.33 -6.33 -33.07
C MET A 119 5.37 -6.84 -34.15
N LEU A 120 4.48 -5.95 -34.64
CA LEU A 120 3.58 -6.29 -35.73
C LEU A 120 4.34 -6.58 -37.03
N THR A 121 5.40 -5.81 -37.34
CA THR A 121 6.26 -6.04 -38.52
C THR A 121 7.05 -7.33 -38.40
N ASP A 122 7.46 -7.70 -37.19
CA ASP A 122 8.21 -8.93 -36.90
C ASP A 122 7.27 -10.16 -36.76
N GLY A 123 5.97 -10.00 -36.98
CA GLY A 123 4.98 -11.08 -36.87
C GLY A 123 4.70 -11.53 -35.45
N GLN A 124 5.08 -10.71 -34.47
CA GLN A 124 4.81 -11.01 -33.06
C GLN A 124 3.46 -10.43 -32.63
N GLY A 125 2.71 -11.22 -31.87
CA GLY A 125 1.43 -10.78 -31.32
C GLY A 125 1.57 -10.11 -29.97
N PHE A 126 0.65 -9.21 -29.69
CA PHE A 126 0.49 -8.63 -28.35
C PHE A 126 -0.94 -8.77 -27.86
N GLY A 127 -1.13 -8.67 -26.54
CA GLY A 127 -2.45 -8.72 -25.91
C GLY A 127 -2.63 -7.58 -24.89
N ILE A 128 -3.90 -7.22 -24.70
CA ILE A 128 -4.30 -6.33 -23.62
C ILE A 128 -4.40 -7.15 -22.34
N GLY A 129 -3.88 -6.61 -21.24
CA GLY A 129 -3.99 -7.32 -19.98
C GLY A 129 -3.40 -6.58 -18.83
N ALA A 130 -3.07 -7.34 -17.81
CA ALA A 130 -2.46 -6.83 -16.59
C ALA A 130 -1.34 -7.75 -16.11
N GLN A 131 -0.40 -7.18 -15.39
CA GLN A 131 0.75 -7.87 -14.83
C GLN A 131 1.12 -7.25 -13.48
N PHE A 132 1.67 -8.06 -12.57
CA PHE A 132 2.22 -7.54 -11.33
C PHE A 132 3.61 -6.95 -11.55
N HIS A 133 3.82 -5.71 -11.12
CA HIS A 133 5.09 -4.99 -11.21
C HIS A 133 5.49 -4.41 -9.87
N ASN A 134 6.80 -4.27 -9.65
CA ASN A 134 7.28 -3.48 -8.53
C ASN A 134 7.19 -2.00 -8.86
N VAL A 135 6.51 -1.23 -8.03
CA VAL A 135 6.64 0.22 -7.97
C VAL A 135 7.86 0.58 -7.11
N SER A 136 8.56 1.64 -7.46
CA SER A 136 9.87 1.90 -6.85
C SER A 136 9.79 2.18 -5.36
N LYS A 137 8.83 2.99 -4.90
CA LYS A 137 8.72 3.39 -3.49
C LYS A 137 7.34 3.92 -3.15
N ALA A 138 6.75 3.39 -2.09
CA ALA A 138 5.49 3.87 -1.55
C ALA A 138 5.67 4.39 -0.11
N GLN A 139 4.99 5.48 0.22
CA GLN A 139 4.98 6.08 1.55
C GLN A 139 3.54 6.25 2.01
N ILE A 140 3.26 5.85 3.24
CA ILE A 140 1.96 6.03 3.85
C ILE A 140 2.21 6.64 5.22
N TYR A 141 1.68 7.82 5.45
CA TYR A 141 1.75 8.45 6.76
C TYR A 141 0.37 8.97 7.15
N GLY A 142 0.18 9.13 8.44
CA GLY A 142 -1.12 9.55 8.92
C GLY A 142 -1.19 9.69 10.42
N VAL A 143 -2.41 9.91 10.86
CA VAL A 143 -2.76 10.03 12.28
C VAL A 143 -3.94 9.11 12.57
N GLU A 144 -3.83 8.38 13.65
CA GLU A 144 -4.91 7.58 14.22
C GLU A 144 -5.36 8.21 15.54
N ILE A 145 -6.67 8.33 15.71
CA ILE A 145 -7.29 8.80 16.95
C ILE A 145 -8.33 7.76 17.34
N SER A 146 -8.22 7.23 18.55
CA SER A 146 -9.22 6.30 19.07
C SER A 146 -9.59 6.62 20.51
N THR A 147 -10.81 6.24 20.88
CA THR A 147 -11.26 6.30 22.28
C THR A 147 -12.04 5.06 22.61
N ASN A 148 -11.77 4.53 23.79
CA ASN A 148 -12.51 3.42 24.33
C ASN A 148 -12.82 3.69 25.82
N GLY A 149 -13.93 3.19 26.27
CA GLY A 149 -14.29 3.42 27.66
C GLY A 149 -15.67 2.90 28.02
N VAL A 150 -16.14 3.37 29.15
CA VAL A 150 -17.45 3.02 29.71
C VAL A 150 -18.19 4.27 30.16
N TYR A 151 -19.47 4.30 29.87
CA TYR A 151 -20.42 5.24 30.46
C TYR A 151 -21.31 4.50 31.47
N ASN A 152 -21.33 4.99 32.70
CA ASN A 152 -22.10 4.40 33.78
C ASN A 152 -23.43 5.15 33.91
N PHE A 153 -24.54 4.56 33.46
CA PHE A 153 -25.89 5.12 33.63
C PHE A 153 -26.32 5.05 35.10
N ASN A 154 -26.07 3.90 35.71
CA ASN A 154 -26.35 3.61 37.13
C ASN A 154 -25.47 2.44 37.58
N LYS A 155 -25.67 1.98 38.82
CA LYS A 155 -24.87 0.87 39.40
C LYS A 155 -24.99 -0.45 38.61
N ASN A 156 -26.09 -0.68 37.89
CA ASN A 156 -26.38 -1.94 37.22
C ASN A 156 -26.27 -1.85 35.69
N THR A 157 -26.23 -0.63 35.11
CA THR A 157 -26.26 -0.43 33.66
C THR A 157 -25.06 0.36 33.21
N LYS A 158 -24.29 -0.22 32.26
CA LYS A 158 -23.08 0.37 31.69
C LYS A 158 -23.14 0.25 30.18
N LEU A 159 -22.67 1.28 29.48
CA LEU A 159 -22.42 1.27 28.04
C LEU A 159 -20.93 1.25 27.79
N PHE A 160 -20.43 0.27 27.09
CA PHE A 160 -19.06 0.25 26.60
C PHE A 160 -19.03 0.85 25.19
N TYR A 161 -18.05 1.69 24.90
CA TYR A 161 -17.88 2.30 23.60
C TYR A 161 -16.44 2.16 23.12
N ASN A 162 -16.30 2.04 21.81
CA ASN A 162 -15.02 2.06 21.11
C ASN A 162 -15.23 2.78 19.80
N LEU A 163 -14.55 3.89 19.61
CA LEU A 163 -14.62 4.74 18.43
C LEU A 163 -13.20 4.99 17.92
N GLY A 164 -13.02 4.96 16.62
CA GLY A 164 -11.72 5.21 16.00
C GLY A 164 -11.86 5.99 14.71
N TYR A 165 -10.83 6.75 14.40
CA TYR A 165 -10.67 7.46 13.15
C TYR A 165 -9.23 7.42 12.72
N VAL A 166 -9.01 7.12 11.44
CA VAL A 166 -7.68 7.10 10.84
C VAL A 166 -7.67 8.00 9.61
N TYR A 167 -6.73 8.93 9.60
CA TYR A 167 -6.35 9.68 8.41
C TYR A 167 -5.07 9.14 7.84
N THR A 168 -5.05 8.85 6.53
CA THR A 168 -3.87 8.37 5.82
C THR A 168 -3.58 9.22 4.59
N GLU A 169 -2.31 9.45 4.32
CA GLU A 169 -1.80 10.05 3.10
C GLU A 169 -0.91 9.03 2.37
N PRO A 170 -1.50 8.21 1.49
CA PRO A 170 -0.78 7.19 0.75
C PRO A 170 -0.16 7.78 -0.51
N ARG A 171 1.17 7.82 -0.61
CA ARG A 171 1.89 8.41 -1.75
C ARG A 171 2.83 7.43 -2.43
N ASP A 172 2.94 7.56 -3.73
CA ASP A 172 4.06 7.03 -4.51
C ASP A 172 5.21 8.03 -4.40
N ALA A 173 6.30 7.64 -3.74
CA ALA A 173 7.42 8.53 -3.44
C ALA A 173 8.45 8.64 -4.57
N ASP A 174 8.45 7.70 -5.50
CA ASP A 174 9.27 7.69 -6.70
C ASP A 174 8.41 7.87 -7.95
N TYR A 175 7.31 8.60 -7.80
CA TYR A 175 6.65 9.08 -8.97
C TYR A 175 7.59 10.07 -9.68
N GLN A 176 8.53 9.53 -10.34
CA GLN A 176 8.97 10.07 -11.61
C GLN A 176 7.78 9.86 -12.55
N GLU A 177 7.41 10.89 -13.27
CA GLU A 177 6.70 10.70 -14.52
C GLU A 177 7.39 9.53 -15.21
N ARG A 178 6.90 8.31 -14.96
CA ARG A 178 7.34 7.15 -15.70
C ARG A 178 6.87 7.43 -17.08
N ASN A 179 7.75 8.21 -17.72
CA ASN A 179 7.66 8.69 -19.05
C ASN A 179 6.36 8.27 -19.66
N ALA A 180 5.28 9.02 -19.34
CA ALA A 180 4.30 9.19 -20.35
C ALA A 180 5.17 9.49 -21.56
N VAL A 181 5.43 8.50 -22.39
CA VAL A 181 6.09 8.68 -23.65
C VAL A 181 5.25 9.76 -24.28
N GLU A 182 5.79 10.97 -24.24
CA GLU A 182 5.10 12.15 -24.71
C GLU A 182 4.59 11.81 -26.09
N GLY A 183 3.31 11.79 -26.26
CA GLY A 183 2.64 11.54 -27.52
C GLY A 183 1.99 10.18 -27.75
N LEU A 184 2.08 9.20 -26.82
CA LEU A 184 1.57 7.86 -27.11
C LEU A 184 0.27 7.48 -26.44
N TYR A 185 -0.07 8.12 -25.37
CA TYR A 185 -1.28 7.83 -24.63
C TYR A 185 -2.32 8.92 -24.85
N THR A 186 -2.85 8.96 -26.07
CA THR A 186 -4.14 9.59 -26.37
C THR A 186 -5.32 8.69 -25.98
N ASP A 187 -5.06 7.60 -25.29
CA ASP A 187 -6.10 6.71 -24.77
C ASP A 187 -6.84 7.40 -23.62
N PRO A 188 -8.17 7.57 -23.71
CA PRO A 188 -9.01 8.15 -22.67
C PRO A 188 -8.86 7.46 -21.30
N LEU A 189 -8.58 6.15 -21.27
CA LEU A 189 -8.35 5.38 -20.05
C LEU A 189 -7.04 5.79 -19.37
N GLN A 190 -6.02 6.10 -20.14
CA GLN A 190 -4.74 6.52 -19.61
C GLN A 190 -4.66 8.02 -19.31
N MET A 191 -5.41 8.84 -20.04
CA MET A 191 -5.58 10.26 -19.68
C MET A 191 -6.20 10.42 -18.30
N LYS A 192 -7.14 9.55 -17.92
CA LYS A 192 -7.73 9.55 -16.59
C LYS A 192 -6.72 9.10 -15.51
N GLU A 193 -5.83 8.19 -15.84
CA GLU A 193 -4.70 7.84 -14.98
C GLU A 193 -3.70 8.98 -14.87
N LYS A 194 -3.39 9.70 -15.94
CA LYS A 194 -2.48 10.84 -15.95
C LYS A 194 -3.00 12.00 -15.09
N SER A 195 -4.30 12.22 -15.00
CA SER A 195 -4.90 13.27 -14.16
C SER A 195 -4.87 12.96 -12.65
N ASN A 196 -4.85 11.67 -12.27
CA ASN A 196 -4.77 11.22 -10.88
C ASN A 196 -3.37 10.75 -10.48
N THR A 197 -2.45 10.82 -11.40
CA THR A 197 -1.17 10.17 -11.34
C THR A 197 -0.21 10.85 -10.42
N GLY A 198 0.50 10.05 -9.75
CA GLY A 198 1.79 10.34 -9.22
C GLY A 198 1.84 10.86 -7.85
N LYS A 199 0.74 11.08 -7.24
CA LYS A 199 0.72 11.57 -5.87
C LYS A 199 0.15 10.55 -4.89
N TYR A 200 -0.81 9.74 -5.32
CA TYR A 200 -1.55 8.85 -4.41
C TYR A 200 -1.54 7.40 -4.89
N LEU A 201 -1.33 6.49 -3.96
CA LEU A 201 -1.51 5.06 -4.21
C LEU A 201 -2.98 4.76 -4.49
N LYS A 202 -3.24 3.95 -5.52
CA LYS A 202 -4.59 3.54 -5.91
C LYS A 202 -5.25 2.71 -4.79
N TYR A 203 -6.57 2.81 -4.69
CA TYR A 203 -7.39 1.97 -3.80
C TYR A 203 -7.06 2.08 -2.30
N ARG A 204 -6.47 3.18 -1.86
CA ARG A 204 -6.21 3.46 -0.45
C ARG A 204 -7.12 4.59 0.03
N PRO A 205 -8.06 4.32 0.95
CA PRO A 205 -8.90 5.38 1.52
C PRO A 205 -8.05 6.34 2.34
N LYS A 206 -8.38 7.63 2.27
CA LYS A 206 -7.74 8.65 3.11
C LYS A 206 -8.35 8.72 4.52
N HIS A 207 -9.60 8.37 4.62
CA HIS A 207 -10.37 8.43 5.87
C HIS A 207 -11.00 7.08 6.15
N SER A 208 -10.89 6.62 7.39
CA SER A 208 -11.53 5.39 7.89
C SER A 208 -12.09 5.64 9.28
N PHE A 209 -13.30 5.09 9.55
CA PHE A 209 -14.01 5.24 10.81
C PHE A 209 -14.30 3.87 11.41
#